data_52fca644e795a27451d235780052e0be
#
_entry.id   52fca644e795a27451d235780052e0be
#
_cell.length_a   1.000
_cell.length_b   1.000
_cell.length_c   1.000
_cell.angle_alpha   90.00
_cell.angle_beta   90.00
_cell.angle_gamma   90.00
#
_symmetry.space_group_name_H-M   'P 1'
#
loop_
_entity.id
_entity.type
_entity.pdbx_description
1 polymer ?
#
loop_
_entity_poly.entity_id
_entity_poly.type
_entity_poly.pdbx_seq_one_letter_code
_entity_poly.pdbx_strand_id
1 'polypeptide(L)'
;MDNATYYRSEYVEMIQLKNKPITYNEHNHVSVYIIGLVIEGIVTLKCDEKTTVFSPDSFFVIKPYQIHALLLPENYSMLSLCIDKDLVTKYEPNDLCNVLATPLSQSFPSVSYSIMLNAINALYNCEPFQSFDSNILASAYILWRNPENNNCVQEMANKIHFSKFHYIKCFKKNIGMTPHKFQIQNKVRKAQRMIEKGEPLSVVAMDLGFYDQSHFIKCFKNIVGLTPREYKQSFKRLQ
;
A
#
# COMPACT_ATOMS: atom_id res chain seq x y z
N MET A 1 -10.01 -12.47 -18.63
CA MET A 1 -10.14 -11.01 -18.28
C MET A 1 -9.31 -10.78 -17.04
N ASP A 2 -8.43 -9.78 -17.06
CA ASP A 2 -7.52 -9.50 -15.96
C ASP A 2 -8.31 -9.00 -14.76
N ASN A 3 -8.31 -9.76 -13.67
CA ASN A 3 -9.04 -9.46 -12.44
C ASN A 3 -8.37 -8.35 -11.59
N ALA A 4 -7.14 -8.00 -11.94
CA ALA A 4 -6.40 -6.88 -11.37
C ALA A 4 -5.55 -6.25 -12.46
N THR A 5 -5.57 -4.92 -12.55
CA THR A 5 -4.70 -4.15 -13.44
C THR A 5 -4.05 -3.04 -12.64
N TYR A 6 -2.73 -2.94 -12.76
CA TYR A 6 -1.92 -1.95 -12.07
C TYR A 6 -1.44 -0.91 -13.07
N TYR A 7 -1.65 0.36 -12.73
CA TYR A 7 -1.16 1.51 -13.47
C TYR A 7 -0.28 2.36 -12.56
N ARG A 8 0.83 2.84 -13.05
CA ARG A 8 1.72 3.69 -12.26
C ARG A 8 2.23 4.88 -13.05
N SER A 9 2.17 6.04 -12.41
CA SER A 9 2.95 7.23 -12.74
C SER A 9 4.05 7.44 -11.69
N GLU A 10 4.73 8.58 -11.75
CA GLU A 10 5.80 8.89 -10.79
C GLU A 10 5.30 8.95 -9.33
N TYR A 11 4.10 9.50 -9.10
CA TYR A 11 3.58 9.79 -7.75
C TYR A 11 2.30 9.06 -7.39
N VAL A 12 1.70 8.36 -8.34
CA VAL A 12 0.41 7.70 -8.16
C VAL A 12 0.44 6.29 -8.71
N GLU A 13 -0.04 5.35 -7.93
CA GLU A 13 -0.37 4.01 -8.37
C GLU A 13 -1.89 3.86 -8.38
N MET A 14 -2.43 3.41 -9.49
CA MET A 14 -3.85 3.07 -9.62
C MET A 14 -4.00 1.57 -9.77
N ILE A 15 -4.89 0.98 -8.98
CA ILE A 15 -5.13 -0.46 -8.98
C ILE A 15 -6.61 -0.69 -9.22
N GLN A 16 -6.93 -1.20 -10.39
CA GLN A 16 -8.28 -1.69 -10.65
C GLN A 16 -8.38 -3.15 -10.21
N LEU A 17 -9.35 -3.44 -9.37
CA LEU A 17 -9.65 -4.78 -8.87
C LEU A 17 -11.10 -5.12 -9.21
N LYS A 18 -11.36 -6.33 -9.72
CA LYS A 18 -12.70 -6.80 -10.03
C LYS A 18 -12.82 -8.33 -10.08
N ASN A 19 -13.99 -8.82 -9.72
CA ASN A 19 -14.44 -10.21 -9.95
C ASN A 19 -13.49 -11.33 -9.46
N LYS A 20 -12.61 -11.04 -8.49
CA LYS A 20 -11.73 -12.04 -7.89
C LYS A 20 -11.77 -11.89 -6.38
N PRO A 21 -12.21 -12.91 -5.64
CA PRO A 21 -12.18 -12.84 -4.19
C PRO A 21 -10.73 -12.71 -3.73
N ILE A 22 -10.44 -11.62 -3.07
CA ILE A 22 -9.11 -11.32 -2.52
C ILE A 22 -9.28 -10.90 -1.07
N THR A 23 -8.46 -11.47 -0.20
CA THR A 23 -8.29 -11.00 1.16
C THR A 23 -6.91 -10.39 1.29
N TYR A 24 -6.86 -9.07 1.43
CA TYR A 24 -5.64 -8.39 1.86
C TYR A 24 -5.57 -8.44 3.38
N ASN A 25 -4.62 -9.19 3.90
CA ASN A 25 -4.38 -9.27 5.34
C ASN A 25 -3.94 -7.92 5.91
N GLU A 26 -4.02 -7.77 7.24
CA GLU A 26 -3.60 -6.55 7.94
C GLU A 26 -2.19 -6.10 7.51
N HIS A 27 -2.13 -4.89 6.97
CA HIS A 27 -0.92 -4.20 6.51
C HIS A 27 -1.11 -2.68 6.63
N ASN A 28 -0.06 -1.93 6.35
CA ASN A 28 -0.10 -0.47 6.25
C ASN A 28 0.77 0.02 5.10
N HIS A 29 0.69 1.30 4.84
CA HIS A 29 1.56 2.00 3.90
C HIS A 29 2.28 3.15 4.62
N VAL A 30 3.54 3.43 4.25
CA VAL A 30 4.39 4.42 4.95
C VAL A 30 4.31 5.80 4.32
N SER A 31 4.28 5.81 2.99
CA SER A 31 4.47 7.03 2.19
C SER A 31 3.27 7.40 1.33
N VAL A 32 2.19 6.64 1.38
CA VAL A 32 1.02 6.89 0.53
C VAL A 32 -0.27 6.99 1.32
N TYR A 33 -1.15 7.85 0.87
CA TYR A 33 -2.58 7.79 1.16
C TYR A 33 -3.24 6.86 0.15
N ILE A 34 -4.28 6.15 0.58
CA ILE A 34 -5.08 5.33 -0.32
C ILE A 34 -6.49 5.88 -0.33
N ILE A 35 -7.01 6.10 -1.53
CA ILE A 35 -8.43 6.31 -1.79
C ILE A 35 -8.97 5.07 -2.47
N GLY A 36 -9.93 4.38 -1.84
CA GLY A 36 -10.67 3.28 -2.47
C GLY A 36 -12.02 3.78 -2.95
N LEU A 37 -12.30 3.65 -4.25
CA LEU A 37 -13.57 4.00 -4.88
C LEU A 37 -14.28 2.71 -5.24
N VAL A 38 -15.49 2.48 -4.71
CA VAL A 38 -16.30 1.31 -5.01
C VAL A 38 -17.20 1.62 -6.21
N ILE A 39 -17.04 0.86 -7.30
CA ILE A 39 -17.77 1.05 -8.56
C ILE A 39 -18.96 0.09 -8.63
N GLU A 40 -18.75 -1.18 -8.25
CA GLU A 40 -19.79 -2.21 -8.26
C GLU A 40 -19.62 -3.13 -7.05
N GLY A 41 -20.71 -3.72 -6.61
CA GLY A 41 -20.71 -4.70 -5.53
C GLY A 41 -20.45 -4.11 -4.15
N ILE A 42 -19.86 -4.90 -3.26
CA ILE A 42 -19.61 -4.53 -1.87
C ILE A 42 -18.13 -4.77 -1.54
N VAL A 43 -17.53 -3.82 -0.81
CA VAL A 43 -16.16 -3.93 -0.31
C VAL A 43 -16.19 -3.79 1.21
N THR A 44 -15.52 -4.68 1.92
CA THR A 44 -15.39 -4.60 3.37
C THR A 44 -13.99 -4.16 3.74
N LEU A 45 -13.89 -3.03 4.44
CA LEU A 45 -12.65 -2.50 5.01
C LEU A 45 -12.67 -2.72 6.52
N LYS A 46 -11.66 -3.41 7.02
CA LYS A 46 -11.31 -3.43 8.44
C LYS A 46 -10.18 -2.44 8.66
N CYS A 47 -10.40 -1.45 9.49
CA CYS A 47 -9.43 -0.43 9.81
C CYS A 47 -9.41 -0.22 11.31
N ASP A 48 -8.27 -0.43 11.93
CA ASP A 48 -8.13 -0.50 13.37
C ASP A 48 -9.06 -1.60 13.94
N GLU A 49 -9.97 -1.28 14.85
CA GLU A 49 -10.96 -2.24 15.38
C GLU A 49 -12.33 -2.17 14.69
N LYS A 50 -12.47 -1.26 13.71
CA LYS A 50 -13.75 -1.01 13.02
C LYS A 50 -13.80 -1.74 11.68
N THR A 51 -14.90 -2.43 11.45
CA THR A 51 -15.25 -3.02 10.15
C THR A 51 -16.36 -2.19 9.51
N THR A 52 -16.11 -1.72 8.29
CA THR A 52 -17.08 -0.91 7.53
C THR A 52 -17.30 -1.52 6.16
N VAL A 53 -18.55 -1.54 5.74
CA VAL A 53 -18.98 -2.03 4.42
C VAL A 53 -19.25 -0.83 3.51
N PHE A 54 -18.69 -0.86 2.32
CA PHE A 54 -18.84 0.16 1.30
C PHE A 54 -19.60 -0.40 0.10
N SER A 55 -20.57 0.36 -0.40
CA SER A 55 -21.42 0.07 -1.55
C SER A 55 -20.98 0.91 -2.77
N PRO A 56 -21.56 0.69 -3.95
CA PRO A 56 -21.29 1.52 -5.12
C PRO A 56 -21.46 3.01 -4.84
N ASP A 57 -20.69 3.83 -5.55
CA ASP A 57 -20.61 5.29 -5.40
C ASP A 57 -20.14 5.78 -4.02
N SER A 58 -19.56 4.89 -3.23
CA SER A 58 -18.90 5.25 -1.98
C SER A 58 -17.38 5.16 -2.08
N PHE A 59 -16.70 5.81 -1.14
CA PHE A 59 -15.24 5.79 -1.05
C PHE A 59 -14.78 5.63 0.41
N PHE A 60 -13.52 5.24 0.55
CA PHE A 60 -12.79 5.27 1.82
C PHE A 60 -11.41 5.86 1.64
N VAL A 61 -10.86 6.40 2.71
CA VAL A 61 -9.50 6.94 2.76
C VAL A 61 -8.72 6.19 3.83
N ILE A 62 -7.49 5.79 3.49
CA ILE A 62 -6.55 5.16 4.41
C ILE A 62 -5.31 6.04 4.48
N LYS A 63 -4.90 6.39 5.69
CA LYS A 63 -3.74 7.25 5.94
C LYS A 63 -2.44 6.45 5.97
N PRO A 64 -1.28 7.12 5.76
CA PRO A 64 0.01 6.51 6.05
C PRO A 64 0.04 5.93 7.47
N TYR A 65 0.65 4.77 7.62
CA TYR A 65 0.75 3.97 8.87
C TYR A 65 -0.55 3.36 9.40
N GLN A 66 -1.71 3.71 8.86
CA GLN A 66 -2.98 3.14 9.31
C GLN A 66 -3.10 1.67 8.91
N ILE A 67 -3.30 0.80 9.91
CA ILE A 67 -3.46 -0.64 9.69
C ILE A 67 -4.83 -0.90 9.10
N HIS A 68 -4.86 -1.68 8.04
CA HIS A 68 -6.09 -2.05 7.40
C HIS A 68 -6.01 -3.42 6.74
N ALA A 69 -7.19 -4.02 6.54
CA ALA A 69 -7.42 -5.22 5.77
C ALA A 69 -8.61 -5.02 4.84
N LEU A 70 -8.56 -5.58 3.65
CA LEU A 70 -9.66 -5.53 2.68
C LEU A 70 -10.17 -6.94 2.40
N LEU A 71 -11.48 -7.12 2.50
CA LEU A 71 -12.18 -8.30 2.03
C LEU A 71 -12.96 -7.93 0.77
N LEU A 72 -12.61 -8.57 -0.33
CA LEU A 72 -13.19 -8.38 -1.64
C LEU A 72 -13.89 -9.67 -2.06
N PRO A 73 -15.22 -9.68 -2.22
CA PRO A 73 -16.00 -10.87 -2.60
C PRO A 73 -15.83 -11.21 -4.09
N GLU A 74 -16.65 -12.09 -4.64
CA GLU A 74 -16.54 -12.50 -6.05
C GLU A 74 -17.06 -11.43 -7.03
N ASN A 75 -18.11 -10.70 -6.65
CA ASN A 75 -18.77 -9.75 -7.56
C ASN A 75 -18.57 -8.32 -7.07
N TYR A 76 -17.48 -7.71 -7.49
CA TYR A 76 -17.17 -6.31 -7.18
C TYR A 76 -16.31 -5.70 -8.27
N SER A 77 -16.30 -4.37 -8.32
CA SER A 77 -15.36 -3.54 -9.06
C SER A 77 -14.97 -2.35 -8.20
N MET A 78 -13.67 -2.15 -8.00
CA MET A 78 -13.15 -1.01 -7.26
C MET A 78 -11.87 -0.48 -7.89
N LEU A 79 -11.63 0.80 -7.69
CA LEU A 79 -10.38 1.47 -8.00
C LEU A 79 -9.70 1.91 -6.70
N SER A 80 -8.45 1.55 -6.54
CA SER A 80 -7.59 2.03 -5.45
C SER A 80 -6.57 3.01 -6.00
N LEU A 81 -6.51 4.21 -5.45
CA LEU A 81 -5.52 5.23 -5.76
C LEU A 81 -4.54 5.31 -4.59
N CYS A 82 -3.28 4.95 -4.83
CA CYS A 82 -2.19 5.12 -3.88
C CYS A 82 -1.43 6.40 -4.24
N ILE A 83 -1.64 7.45 -3.46
CA ILE A 83 -1.12 8.80 -3.72
C ILE A 83 0.04 9.08 -2.76
N ASP A 84 1.20 9.45 -3.30
CA ASP A 84 2.36 9.78 -2.47
C ASP A 84 2.05 10.98 -1.56
N LYS A 85 2.44 10.88 -0.29
CA LYS A 85 2.21 11.94 0.71
C LYS A 85 2.83 13.27 0.31
N ASP A 86 3.97 13.25 -0.39
CA ASP A 86 4.64 14.46 -0.83
C ASP A 86 3.83 15.19 -1.91
N LEU A 87 3.05 14.45 -2.71
CA LEU A 87 2.10 15.03 -3.66
C LEU A 87 0.95 15.73 -2.93
N VAL A 88 0.42 15.11 -1.88
CA VAL A 88 -0.66 15.68 -1.05
C VAL A 88 -0.21 16.96 -0.35
N THR A 89 1.05 17.03 0.08
CA THR A 89 1.59 18.27 0.70
C THR A 89 1.91 19.38 -0.31
N LYS A 90 2.07 19.02 -1.59
CA LYS A 90 2.46 19.95 -2.68
C LYS A 90 1.27 20.68 -3.31
N TYR A 91 0.10 20.05 -3.34
CA TYR A 91 -1.08 20.54 -4.05
C TYR A 91 -2.23 20.82 -3.09
N GLU A 92 -3.05 21.79 -3.42
CA GLU A 92 -4.37 21.97 -2.82
C GLU A 92 -5.36 20.92 -3.36
N PRO A 93 -6.49 20.65 -2.67
CA PRO A 93 -7.42 19.57 -3.07
C PRO A 93 -7.89 19.64 -4.53
N ASN A 94 -8.26 20.81 -5.01
CA ASN A 94 -8.73 20.98 -6.38
C ASN A 94 -7.61 20.75 -7.41
N ASP A 95 -6.40 21.20 -7.12
CA ASP A 95 -5.25 21.02 -8.00
C ASP A 95 -4.82 19.55 -8.06
N LEU A 96 -4.83 18.87 -6.92
CA LEU A 96 -4.58 17.43 -6.88
C LEU A 96 -5.64 16.67 -7.67
N CYS A 97 -6.92 17.04 -7.55
CA CYS A 97 -8.01 16.46 -8.33
C CYS A 97 -7.77 16.62 -9.83
N ASN A 98 -7.35 17.80 -10.27
CA ASN A 98 -7.06 18.08 -11.68
C ASN A 98 -5.85 17.25 -12.19
N VAL A 99 -4.80 17.12 -11.38
CA VAL A 99 -3.63 16.27 -11.71
C VAL A 99 -4.01 14.82 -11.90
N LEU A 100 -4.96 14.31 -11.09
CA LEU A 100 -5.43 12.93 -11.18
C LEU A 100 -6.52 12.72 -12.24
N ALA A 101 -7.25 13.75 -12.63
CA ALA A 101 -8.39 13.66 -13.53
C ALA A 101 -8.00 13.13 -14.92
N THR A 102 -6.87 13.58 -15.49
CA THR A 102 -6.45 13.19 -16.84
C THR A 102 -6.16 11.68 -16.94
N PRO A 103 -5.27 11.09 -16.11
CA PRO A 103 -5.03 9.66 -16.17
C PRO A 103 -6.27 8.82 -15.76
N LEU A 104 -7.12 9.33 -14.88
CA LEU A 104 -8.35 8.65 -14.47
C LEU A 104 -9.39 8.63 -15.57
N SER A 105 -9.66 9.73 -16.25
CA SER A 105 -10.66 9.80 -17.33
C SER A 105 -10.31 8.89 -18.52
N GLN A 106 -9.04 8.74 -18.81
CA GLN A 106 -8.55 7.85 -19.86
C GLN A 106 -8.69 6.37 -19.52
N SER A 107 -8.41 6.02 -18.25
CA SER A 107 -8.34 4.62 -17.81
C SER A 107 -9.65 4.15 -17.14
N PHE A 108 -10.41 5.04 -16.53
CA PHE A 108 -11.58 4.74 -15.71
C PHE A 108 -12.71 5.76 -15.92
N PRO A 109 -13.34 5.78 -17.10
CA PRO A 109 -14.38 6.77 -17.45
C PRO A 109 -15.63 6.68 -16.57
N SER A 110 -15.83 5.57 -15.85
CA SER A 110 -16.94 5.39 -14.90
C SER A 110 -16.76 6.12 -13.56
N VAL A 111 -15.55 6.63 -13.27
CA VAL A 111 -15.29 7.36 -12.04
C VAL A 111 -15.75 8.80 -12.20
N SER A 112 -16.76 9.19 -11.42
CA SER A 112 -17.26 10.55 -11.39
C SER A 112 -16.23 11.52 -10.77
N TYR A 113 -16.02 12.67 -11.42
CA TYR A 113 -15.17 13.74 -10.90
C TYR A 113 -15.60 14.19 -9.51
N SER A 114 -16.92 14.27 -9.25
CA SER A 114 -17.46 14.69 -7.95
C SER A 114 -17.11 13.70 -6.83
N ILE A 115 -17.18 12.38 -7.09
CA ILE A 115 -16.80 11.37 -6.10
C ILE A 115 -15.30 11.48 -5.80
N MET A 116 -14.47 11.66 -6.83
CA MET A 116 -13.04 11.81 -6.67
C MET A 116 -12.69 13.07 -5.86
N LEU A 117 -13.31 14.19 -6.16
CA LEU A 117 -13.11 15.45 -5.42
C LEU A 117 -13.52 15.31 -3.95
N ASN A 118 -14.67 14.66 -3.67
CA ASN A 118 -15.12 14.41 -2.31
C ASN A 118 -14.13 13.51 -1.55
N ALA A 119 -13.58 12.48 -2.20
CA ALA A 119 -12.60 11.59 -1.61
C ALA A 119 -11.26 12.33 -1.33
N ILE A 120 -10.82 13.20 -2.23
CA ILE A 120 -9.64 14.05 -2.02
C ILE A 120 -9.87 15.05 -0.88
N ASN A 121 -11.02 15.72 -0.82
CA ASN A 121 -11.35 16.60 0.30
C ASN A 121 -11.37 15.84 1.64
N ALA A 122 -11.91 14.62 1.66
CA ALA A 122 -11.87 13.78 2.85
C ALA A 122 -10.43 13.40 3.26
N LEU A 123 -9.52 13.20 2.29
CA LEU A 123 -8.12 12.95 2.53
C LEU A 123 -7.45 14.15 3.24
N TYR A 124 -7.69 15.35 2.79
CA TYR A 124 -7.12 16.57 3.42
C TYR A 124 -7.73 16.86 4.79
N ASN A 125 -8.98 16.49 5.03
CA ASN A 125 -9.65 16.63 6.31
C ASN A 125 -9.31 15.50 7.31
N CYS A 126 -8.48 14.54 6.91
CA CYS A 126 -8.04 13.49 7.83
C CYS A 126 -7.09 14.08 8.87
N GLU A 127 -7.45 13.96 10.17
CA GLU A 127 -6.52 14.24 11.28
C GLU A 127 -5.18 13.50 11.06
N PRO A 128 -4.03 14.14 11.27
CA PRO A 128 -2.74 13.47 11.18
C PRO A 128 -2.70 12.27 12.14
N PHE A 129 -2.07 11.19 11.72
CA PHE A 129 -1.91 10.01 12.56
C PHE A 129 -1.11 10.38 13.83
N GLN A 130 -1.47 9.75 14.96
CA GLN A 130 -0.94 10.02 16.31
C GLN A 130 0.57 10.31 16.37
N SER A 131 1.01 11.07 17.38
CA SER A 131 2.43 11.31 17.66
C SER A 131 3.15 9.97 17.92
N PHE A 132 4.08 9.64 17.05
CA PHE A 132 4.92 8.47 17.18
C PHE A 132 6.13 8.75 18.07
N ASP A 133 6.63 7.72 18.73
CA ASP A 133 7.97 7.76 19.33
C ASP A 133 9.03 8.00 18.24
N SER A 134 9.81 9.06 18.38
CA SER A 134 10.78 9.49 17.37
C SER A 134 11.84 8.43 17.08
N ASN A 135 12.26 7.65 18.06
CA ASN A 135 13.24 6.57 17.88
C ASN A 135 12.63 5.40 17.08
N ILE A 136 11.35 5.10 17.34
CA ILE A 136 10.64 4.08 16.59
C ILE A 136 10.43 4.53 15.15
N LEU A 137 10.08 5.80 14.91
CA LEU A 137 9.97 6.35 13.55
C LEU A 137 11.30 6.31 12.80
N ALA A 138 12.39 6.71 13.44
CA ALA A 138 13.73 6.64 12.84
C ALA A 138 14.10 5.20 12.47
N SER A 139 13.77 4.24 13.35
CA SER A 139 13.96 2.82 13.10
C SER A 139 13.10 2.32 11.92
N ALA A 140 11.82 2.70 11.88
CA ALA A 140 10.93 2.36 10.77
C ALA A 140 11.42 2.96 9.45
N TYR A 141 11.93 4.20 9.45
CA TYR A 141 12.52 4.84 8.29
C TYR A 141 13.72 4.06 7.74
N ILE A 142 14.61 3.56 8.59
CA ILE A 142 15.75 2.72 8.17
C ILE A 142 15.26 1.44 7.49
N LEU A 143 14.29 0.74 8.10
CA LEU A 143 13.70 -0.50 7.55
C LEU A 143 12.93 -0.26 6.24
N TRP A 144 12.35 0.92 6.08
CA TRP A 144 11.64 1.30 4.86
C TRP A 144 12.61 1.67 3.73
N ARG A 145 13.65 2.46 4.04
CA ARG A 145 14.60 2.96 3.05
C ARG A 145 15.48 1.87 2.46
N ASN A 146 15.93 0.94 3.31
CA ASN A 146 16.85 -0.14 2.96
C ASN A 146 16.32 -1.49 3.44
N PRO A 147 15.16 -1.94 2.90
CA PRO A 147 14.54 -3.16 3.38
C PRO A 147 15.35 -4.43 3.06
N GLU A 148 16.21 -4.40 2.03
CA GLU A 148 17.12 -5.48 1.63
C GLU A 148 18.19 -5.77 2.66
N ASN A 149 18.60 -4.77 3.44
CA ASN A 149 19.57 -5.00 4.49
C ASN A 149 18.97 -5.93 5.54
N ASN A 150 19.67 -7.01 5.87
CA ASN A 150 19.26 -7.94 6.91
C ASN A 150 19.47 -7.30 8.29
N ASN A 151 18.72 -6.21 8.55
CA ASN A 151 18.78 -5.52 9.83
C ASN A 151 18.31 -6.45 10.94
N CYS A 152 19.25 -6.87 11.78
CA CYS A 152 18.92 -7.67 12.94
C CYS A 152 18.09 -6.85 13.93
N VAL A 153 16.94 -7.39 14.33
CA VAL A 153 16.03 -6.74 15.29
C VAL A 153 16.77 -6.38 16.58
N GLN A 154 17.76 -7.20 16.99
CA GLN A 154 18.60 -6.94 18.16
C GLN A 154 19.48 -5.70 17.97
N GLU A 155 20.08 -5.53 16.80
CA GLU A 155 20.91 -4.35 16.50
C GLU A 155 20.08 -3.07 16.46
N MET A 156 18.87 -3.14 15.87
CA MET A 156 17.96 -2.00 15.85
C MET A 156 17.53 -1.61 17.28
N ALA A 157 17.24 -2.59 18.13
CA ALA A 157 16.93 -2.35 19.54
C ALA A 157 18.12 -1.71 20.30
N ASN A 158 19.32 -2.23 20.08
CA ASN A 158 20.54 -1.72 20.74
C ASN A 158 20.82 -0.25 20.38
N LYS A 159 20.58 0.16 19.13
CA LYS A 159 20.77 1.56 18.66
C LYS A 159 19.92 2.58 19.42
N ILE A 160 18.79 2.16 19.97
CA ILE A 160 17.89 3.02 20.77
C ILE A 160 17.84 2.61 22.24
N HIS A 161 18.82 1.83 22.70
CA HIS A 161 18.95 1.37 24.09
C HIS A 161 17.75 0.59 24.61
N PHE A 162 17.06 -0.16 23.75
CA PHE A 162 15.95 -1.02 24.13
C PHE A 162 16.37 -2.49 24.16
N SER A 163 15.72 -3.28 25.02
CA SER A 163 15.76 -4.74 24.86
C SER A 163 15.01 -5.16 23.60
N LYS A 164 15.38 -6.29 23.01
CA LYS A 164 14.73 -6.82 21.80
C LYS A 164 13.20 -6.92 21.95
N PHE A 165 12.73 -7.42 23.09
CA PHE A 165 11.30 -7.59 23.33
C PHE A 165 10.58 -6.24 23.48
N HIS A 166 11.20 -5.29 24.20
CA HIS A 166 10.66 -3.95 24.35
C HIS A 166 10.57 -3.23 23.00
N TYR A 167 11.63 -3.31 22.19
CA TYR A 167 11.65 -2.76 20.83
C TYR A 167 10.51 -3.32 19.96
N ILE A 168 10.34 -4.65 19.90
CA ILE A 168 9.27 -5.28 19.12
C ILE A 168 7.89 -4.80 19.58
N LYS A 169 7.67 -4.71 20.91
CA LYS A 169 6.40 -4.24 21.49
C LYS A 169 6.13 -2.78 21.15
N CYS A 170 7.11 -1.90 21.33
CA CYS A 170 7.00 -0.48 21.01
C CYS A 170 6.82 -0.25 19.51
N PHE A 171 7.60 -0.94 18.67
CA PHE A 171 7.45 -0.87 17.22
C PHE A 171 6.06 -1.31 16.79
N LYS A 172 5.55 -2.44 17.31
CA LYS A 172 4.19 -2.90 17.00
C LYS A 172 3.13 -1.92 17.49
N LYS A 173 3.29 -1.30 18.65
CA LYS A 173 2.36 -0.30 19.19
C LYS A 173 2.31 0.96 18.31
N ASN A 174 3.45 1.44 17.80
CA ASN A 174 3.55 2.67 17.02
C ASN A 174 3.24 2.41 15.53
N ILE A 175 3.83 1.37 14.94
CA ILE A 175 3.75 1.09 13.49
C ILE A 175 2.63 0.10 13.15
N GLY A 176 2.10 -0.60 14.17
CA GLY A 176 1.00 -1.54 14.05
C GLY A 176 1.40 -2.95 13.67
N MET A 177 2.64 -3.19 13.30
CA MET A 177 3.16 -4.52 12.97
C MET A 177 4.57 -4.70 13.51
N THR A 178 5.04 -5.95 13.57
CA THR A 178 6.41 -6.23 14.02
C THR A 178 7.44 -5.70 13.02
N PRO A 179 8.68 -5.36 13.49
CA PRO A 179 9.76 -4.88 12.61
C PRO A 179 10.02 -5.82 11.43
N HIS A 180 10.04 -7.13 11.66
CA HIS A 180 10.25 -8.13 10.61
C HIS A 180 9.12 -8.13 9.57
N LYS A 181 7.84 -8.11 10.00
CA LYS A 181 6.70 -8.04 9.08
C LYS A 181 6.75 -6.76 8.25
N PHE A 182 7.10 -5.64 8.87
CA PHE A 182 7.28 -4.35 8.22
C PHE A 182 8.40 -4.38 7.17
N GLN A 183 9.55 -4.98 7.50
CA GLN A 183 10.66 -5.13 6.56
C GLN A 183 10.29 -5.99 5.36
N ILE A 184 9.65 -7.15 5.56
CA ILE A 184 9.18 -8.03 4.47
C ILE A 184 8.20 -7.28 3.56
N GLN A 185 7.26 -6.52 4.13
CA GLN A 185 6.33 -5.70 3.35
C GLN A 185 7.08 -4.70 2.45
N ASN A 186 8.09 -4.02 2.97
CA ASN A 186 8.87 -3.05 2.19
C ASN A 186 9.79 -3.71 1.16
N LYS A 187 10.34 -4.92 1.44
CA LYS A 187 11.01 -5.75 0.42
C LYS A 187 10.06 -6.04 -0.75
N VAL A 188 8.82 -6.43 -0.47
CA VAL A 188 7.83 -6.71 -1.52
C VAL A 188 7.47 -5.44 -2.30
N ARG A 189 7.33 -4.28 -1.64
CA ARG A 189 7.11 -2.99 -2.33
C ARG A 189 8.27 -2.62 -3.25
N LYS A 190 9.51 -2.85 -2.82
CA LYS A 190 10.70 -2.65 -3.66
C LYS A 190 10.75 -3.65 -4.81
N ALA A 191 10.34 -4.92 -4.57
CA ALA A 191 10.22 -5.95 -5.59
C ALA A 191 9.25 -5.56 -6.71
N GLN A 192 8.10 -4.97 -6.38
CA GLN A 192 7.15 -4.49 -7.39
C GLN A 192 7.84 -3.53 -8.36
N ARG A 193 8.58 -2.54 -7.84
CA ARG A 193 9.31 -1.55 -8.67
C ARG A 193 10.40 -2.18 -9.54
N MET A 194 11.09 -3.22 -9.05
CA MET A 194 12.10 -3.94 -9.83
C MET A 194 11.45 -4.76 -10.94
N ILE A 195 10.33 -5.44 -10.66
CA ILE A 195 9.54 -6.20 -11.64
C ILE A 195 9.00 -5.27 -12.75
N GLU A 196 8.52 -4.08 -12.39
CA GLU A 196 8.03 -3.05 -13.33
C GLU A 196 9.13 -2.53 -14.26
N LYS A 197 10.39 -2.55 -13.79
CA LYS A 197 11.58 -2.23 -14.61
C LYS A 197 12.03 -3.39 -15.48
N GLY A 198 11.43 -4.57 -15.32
CA GLY A 198 11.71 -5.76 -16.13
C GLY A 198 12.71 -6.74 -15.52
N GLU A 199 13.19 -6.48 -14.30
CA GLU A 199 14.16 -7.34 -13.63
C GLU A 199 13.70 -8.80 -13.54
N PRO A 200 14.60 -9.78 -13.70
CA PRO A 200 14.32 -11.19 -13.52
C PRO A 200 13.93 -11.49 -12.07
N LEU A 201 12.93 -12.36 -11.87
CA LEU A 201 12.43 -12.68 -10.52
C LEU A 201 13.48 -13.31 -9.60
N SER A 202 14.43 -14.04 -10.15
CA SER A 202 15.58 -14.62 -9.41
C SER A 202 16.50 -13.52 -8.87
N VAL A 203 16.80 -12.51 -9.69
CA VAL A 203 17.60 -11.33 -9.30
C VAL A 203 16.86 -10.55 -8.23
N VAL A 204 15.57 -10.27 -8.43
CA VAL A 204 14.74 -9.56 -7.44
C VAL A 204 14.76 -10.25 -6.08
N ALA A 205 14.61 -11.59 -6.05
CA ALA A 205 14.62 -12.34 -4.80
C ALA A 205 15.98 -12.27 -4.09
N MET A 206 17.07 -12.39 -4.85
CA MET A 206 18.43 -12.33 -4.34
C MET A 206 18.79 -10.94 -3.81
N ASP A 207 18.58 -9.90 -4.61
CA ASP A 207 18.96 -8.52 -4.29
C ASP A 207 18.19 -7.98 -3.07
N LEU A 208 16.95 -8.46 -2.87
CA LEU A 208 16.16 -8.09 -1.72
C LEU A 208 16.38 -9.00 -0.50
N GLY A 209 17.32 -9.94 -0.57
CA GLY A 209 17.70 -10.79 0.55
C GLY A 209 16.57 -11.69 1.04
N PHE A 210 15.76 -12.24 0.14
CA PHE A 210 14.87 -13.35 0.47
C PHE A 210 15.68 -14.64 0.57
N TYR A 211 15.21 -15.58 1.40
CA TYR A 211 15.90 -16.85 1.62
C TYR A 211 16.07 -17.64 0.31
N ASP A 212 15.01 -17.73 -0.48
CA ASP A 212 14.95 -18.30 -1.81
C ASP A 212 13.80 -17.69 -2.63
N GLN A 213 13.70 -18.07 -3.90
CA GLN A 213 12.64 -17.59 -4.79
C GLN A 213 11.24 -18.06 -4.35
N SER A 214 11.10 -19.22 -3.74
CA SER A 214 9.81 -19.73 -3.25
C SER A 214 9.30 -18.90 -2.06
N HIS A 215 10.20 -18.55 -1.13
CA HIS A 215 9.91 -17.63 -0.03
C HIS A 215 9.49 -16.26 -0.55
N PHE A 216 10.22 -15.71 -1.53
CA PHE A 216 9.85 -14.47 -2.20
C PHE A 216 8.44 -14.52 -2.78
N ILE A 217 8.13 -15.54 -3.61
CA ILE A 217 6.80 -15.70 -4.25
C ILE A 217 5.70 -15.75 -3.20
N LYS A 218 5.90 -16.52 -2.12
CA LYS A 218 4.94 -16.64 -1.01
C LYS A 218 4.70 -15.29 -0.32
N CYS A 219 5.76 -14.57 0.03
CA CYS A 219 5.66 -13.25 0.67
C CYS A 219 4.98 -12.24 -0.26
N PHE A 220 5.36 -12.21 -1.53
CA PHE A 220 4.79 -11.33 -2.53
C PHE A 220 3.28 -11.58 -2.70
N LYS A 221 2.87 -12.84 -2.89
CA LYS A 221 1.45 -13.21 -3.03
C LYS A 221 0.63 -12.85 -1.79
N ASN A 222 1.18 -13.05 -0.59
CA ASN A 222 0.49 -12.73 0.66
C ASN A 222 0.25 -11.22 0.84
N ILE A 223 1.09 -10.36 0.26
CA ILE A 223 1.03 -8.89 0.43
C ILE A 223 0.32 -8.24 -0.76
N VAL A 224 0.58 -8.70 -1.98
CA VAL A 224 0.05 -8.11 -3.22
C VAL A 224 -1.25 -8.78 -3.67
N GLY A 225 -1.53 -10.01 -3.20
CA GLY A 225 -2.68 -10.81 -3.64
C GLY A 225 -2.48 -11.55 -4.96
N LEU A 226 -1.38 -11.26 -5.68
CA LEU A 226 -0.97 -11.89 -6.94
C LEU A 226 0.42 -12.49 -6.79
N THR A 227 0.73 -13.50 -7.59
CA THR A 227 2.13 -13.92 -7.74
C THR A 227 2.94 -12.85 -8.48
N PRO A 228 4.28 -12.81 -8.34
CA PRO A 228 5.12 -11.87 -9.09
C PRO A 228 4.92 -11.93 -10.61
N ARG A 229 4.64 -13.13 -11.15
CA ARG A 229 4.39 -13.35 -12.58
C ARG A 229 3.04 -12.76 -13.01
N GLU A 230 1.97 -13.04 -12.25
CA GLU A 230 0.65 -12.44 -12.47
C GLU A 230 0.72 -10.92 -12.38
N TYR A 231 1.45 -10.39 -11.38
CA TYR A 231 1.66 -8.95 -11.20
C TYR A 231 2.34 -8.33 -12.43
N LYS A 232 3.43 -8.94 -12.94
CA LYS A 232 4.14 -8.47 -14.13
C LYS A 232 3.23 -8.40 -15.37
N GLN A 233 2.29 -9.35 -15.52
CA GLN A 233 1.35 -9.38 -16.63
C GLN A 233 0.23 -8.34 -16.48
N SER A 234 -0.15 -8.00 -15.26
CA SER A 234 -1.22 -7.05 -14.96
C SER A 234 -0.76 -5.59 -14.90
N PHE A 235 0.56 -5.35 -14.94
CA PHE A 235 1.13 -4.01 -14.83
C PHE A 235 1.09 -3.26 -16.18
N LYS A 236 0.63 -1.99 -16.13
CA LYS A 236 0.62 -1.06 -17.26
C LYS A 236 1.24 0.26 -16.84
N ARG A 237 2.10 0.83 -17.67
CA ARG A 237 2.57 2.21 -17.47
C ARG A 237 1.49 3.19 -17.93
N LEU A 238 1.22 4.19 -17.10
CA LEU A 238 0.48 5.37 -17.54
C LEU A 238 1.40 6.22 -18.40
N GLN A 239 0.93 6.60 -19.57
CA GLN A 239 1.60 7.54 -20.46
C GLN A 239 1.36 8.97 -20.02
#